data_ee3623a8d42369a0d12c0f287fcddc95
#
_entry.id   ee3623a8d42369a0d12c0f287fcddc95
#
_cell.length_a   1.000
_cell.length_b   1.000
_cell.length_c   1.000
_cell.angle_alpha   90.00
_cell.angle_beta   90.00
_cell.angle_gamma   90.00
#
_symmetry.space_group_name_H-M   'P 1'
#
loop_
_entity.id
_entity.type
_entity.pdbx_description
1 polymer ?
#
loop_
_entity_poly.entity_id
_entity_poly.type
_entity_poly.pdbx_seq_one_letter_code
_entity_poly.pdbx_strand_id
1 'polypeptide(L)'
;QFNLSNKKLKHFTAVERNELINHHMPSSATMYAIKYPALIRSKNRAENFETIMYICPHCNSLFSLYSEFNCLKCSNCGSALEFSIDGALLLSNKLNTFDQVEEFLFDNLKKRSFSLKELISYPNVSIIKRVGNKEYSVSGYTFTIYADRFTISNGKTTRSINLADVTNIILDYKNTIIIDLKDEQLIVRGEHKENFYILIDLNKINKS
;
A
#
# COMPACT_ATOMS: atom_id res chain seq x y z
N GLN A 1 -8.23 -11.46 27.84
CA GLN A 1 -7.13 -12.20 27.19
C GLN A 1 -7.65 -13.58 26.84
N PHE A 2 -7.66 -13.87 25.54
CA PHE A 2 -8.04 -15.20 25.03
C PHE A 2 -6.79 -16.09 25.09
N ASN A 3 -6.76 -17.04 26.00
CA ASN A 3 -5.60 -17.91 26.19
C ASN A 3 -6.02 -19.37 25.96
N LEU A 4 -5.86 -19.85 24.72
CA LEU A 4 -6.02 -21.26 24.39
C LEU A 4 -4.67 -21.96 24.54
N SER A 5 -4.59 -22.93 25.46
CA SER A 5 -3.41 -23.76 25.54
C SER A 5 -3.27 -24.62 24.27
N ASN A 6 -2.03 -24.87 23.82
CA ASN A 6 -1.71 -25.74 22.68
C ASN A 6 -2.38 -27.13 22.73
N LYS A 7 -2.70 -27.64 23.94
CA LYS A 7 -3.43 -28.90 24.13
C LYS A 7 -4.89 -28.80 23.67
N LYS A 8 -5.57 -27.69 23.92
CA LYS A 8 -6.96 -27.48 23.48
C LYS A 8 -7.06 -27.29 21.97
N LEU A 9 -6.12 -26.60 21.33
CA LEU A 9 -6.10 -26.38 19.87
C LEU A 9 -5.93 -27.67 19.05
N LYS A 10 -5.33 -28.72 19.60
CA LYS A 10 -5.16 -30.00 18.91
C LYS A 10 -6.48 -30.75 18.65
N HIS A 11 -7.53 -30.45 19.40
CA HIS A 11 -8.84 -31.12 19.28
C HIS A 11 -9.76 -30.43 18.25
N PHE A 12 -9.40 -29.26 17.74
CA PHE A 12 -10.20 -28.54 16.73
C PHE A 12 -9.79 -28.95 15.32
N THR A 13 -10.76 -29.14 14.45
CA THR A 13 -10.54 -29.24 13.01
C THR A 13 -9.98 -27.93 12.45
N ALA A 14 -9.49 -27.95 11.22
CA ALA A 14 -9.00 -26.73 10.56
C ALA A 14 -10.12 -25.67 10.41
N VAL A 15 -11.35 -26.08 10.15
CA VAL A 15 -12.52 -25.23 10.02
C VAL A 15 -12.83 -24.55 11.36
N GLU A 16 -12.98 -25.33 12.43
CA GLU A 16 -13.26 -24.80 13.77
C GLU A 16 -12.17 -23.85 14.28
N ARG A 17 -10.88 -24.11 13.94
CA ARG A 17 -9.78 -23.18 14.26
C ARG A 17 -9.92 -21.87 13.52
N ASN A 18 -10.28 -21.90 12.23
CA ASN A 18 -10.48 -20.70 11.43
C ASN A 18 -11.69 -19.88 11.92
N GLU A 19 -12.80 -20.53 12.25
CA GLU A 19 -13.98 -19.89 12.84
C GLU A 19 -13.63 -19.23 14.17
N LEU A 20 -12.87 -19.92 15.03
CA LEU A 20 -12.42 -19.39 16.31
C LEU A 20 -11.52 -18.16 16.13
N ILE A 21 -10.59 -18.20 15.18
CA ILE A 21 -9.72 -17.08 14.83
C ILE A 21 -10.56 -15.92 14.32
N ASN A 22 -11.43 -16.13 13.36
CA ASN A 22 -12.29 -15.11 12.78
C ASN A 22 -13.25 -14.49 13.81
N HIS A 23 -13.75 -15.26 14.78
CA HIS A 23 -14.61 -14.75 15.84
C HIS A 23 -13.85 -13.87 16.85
N HIS A 24 -12.58 -14.17 17.11
CA HIS A 24 -11.78 -13.47 18.13
C HIS A 24 -10.80 -12.44 17.56
N MET A 25 -10.46 -12.54 16.28
CA MET A 25 -9.71 -11.48 15.60
C MET A 25 -10.70 -10.52 14.96
N PRO A 26 -10.66 -9.23 15.32
CA PRO A 26 -11.47 -8.24 14.63
C PRO A 26 -11.11 -8.23 13.16
N SER A 27 -12.12 -8.04 12.32
CA SER A 27 -12.00 -8.05 10.85
C SER A 27 -11.08 -6.96 10.30
N SER A 28 -10.72 -5.97 11.10
CA SER A 28 -9.73 -4.97 10.74
C SER A 28 -8.83 -4.59 11.93
N ALA A 29 -7.58 -4.25 11.64
CA ALA A 29 -6.64 -3.71 12.61
C ALA A 29 -7.18 -2.41 13.27
N THR A 30 -7.98 -1.64 12.52
CA THR A 30 -8.65 -0.41 12.96
C THR A 30 -9.65 -0.69 14.08
N MET A 31 -10.51 -1.70 13.92
CA MET A 31 -11.49 -2.07 14.96
C MET A 31 -10.79 -2.55 16.25
N TYR A 32 -9.67 -3.23 16.11
CA TYR A 32 -8.87 -3.62 17.26
C TYR A 32 -8.26 -2.41 17.97
N ALA A 33 -7.69 -1.47 17.22
CA ALA A 33 -7.09 -0.25 17.75
C ALA A 33 -8.12 0.65 18.45
N ILE A 34 -9.34 0.75 17.92
CA ILE A 34 -10.45 1.47 18.56
C ILE A 34 -10.85 0.81 19.89
N LYS A 35 -10.94 -0.51 19.91
CA LYS A 35 -11.34 -1.26 21.11
C LYS A 35 -10.26 -1.31 22.18
N TYR A 36 -9.00 -1.30 21.77
CA TYR A 36 -7.83 -1.38 22.64
C TYR A 36 -6.81 -0.29 22.25
N PRO A 37 -7.10 0.97 22.54
CA PRO A 37 -6.21 2.07 22.17
C PRO A 37 -4.85 1.89 22.84
N ALA A 38 -3.80 1.85 22.02
CA ALA A 38 -2.41 1.83 22.49
C ALA A 38 -1.80 3.22 22.27
N LEU A 39 -1.17 3.76 23.31
CA LEU A 39 -0.50 5.05 23.20
C LEU A 39 0.78 4.91 22.37
N ILE A 40 0.85 5.60 21.26
CA ILE A 40 2.03 5.65 20.40
C ILE A 40 2.94 6.79 20.90
N ARG A 41 3.97 6.42 21.64
CA ARG A 41 4.90 7.39 22.25
C ARG A 41 5.96 7.94 21.31
N SER A 42 6.02 7.47 20.05
CA SER A 42 6.94 7.99 19.06
C SER A 42 6.74 9.49 18.84
N LYS A 43 7.83 10.23 18.67
CA LYS A 43 7.79 11.64 18.24
C LYS A 43 7.60 11.77 16.71
N ASN A 44 7.76 10.66 15.97
CA ASN A 44 7.64 10.61 14.51
C ASN A 44 6.47 9.71 14.11
N ARG A 45 5.27 10.00 14.60
CA ARG A 45 4.08 9.15 14.36
C ARG A 45 3.64 9.13 12.89
N ALA A 46 3.92 10.20 12.16
CA ALA A 46 3.58 10.30 10.74
C ALA A 46 4.62 9.65 9.82
N GLU A 47 5.75 9.19 10.33
CA GLU A 47 6.87 8.71 9.51
C GLU A 47 6.46 7.59 8.55
N ASN A 48 6.72 7.78 7.28
CA ASN A 48 6.38 6.90 6.14
C ASN A 48 4.90 6.80 5.78
N PHE A 49 4.01 7.55 6.44
CA PHE A 49 2.59 7.49 6.09
C PHE A 49 2.30 8.07 4.71
N GLU A 50 3.15 8.96 4.21
CA GLU A 50 3.11 9.47 2.83
C GLU A 50 3.21 8.37 1.77
N THR A 51 3.76 7.21 2.10
CA THR A 51 3.83 6.07 1.16
C THR A 51 2.49 5.36 1.00
N ILE A 52 1.61 5.46 1.99
CA ILE A 52 0.26 4.91 2.00
C ILE A 52 -0.72 5.96 1.51
N MET A 53 -0.67 7.15 2.12
CA MET A 53 -1.56 8.26 1.79
C MET A 53 -0.94 9.14 0.71
N TYR A 54 -1.08 8.75 -0.53
CA TYR A 54 -0.48 9.43 -1.69
C TYR A 54 -1.36 10.53 -2.31
N ILE A 55 -2.57 10.76 -1.81
CA ILE A 55 -3.48 11.86 -2.20
C ILE A 55 -3.67 12.80 -1.02
N CYS A 56 -3.47 14.10 -1.23
CA CYS A 56 -3.80 15.09 -0.23
C CYS A 56 -5.32 15.21 -0.06
N PRO A 57 -5.90 15.03 1.15
CA PRO A 57 -7.34 15.10 1.35
C PRO A 57 -7.91 16.51 1.26
N HIS A 58 -7.05 17.53 1.28
CA HIS A 58 -7.46 18.93 1.22
C HIS A 58 -7.51 19.45 -0.22
N CYS A 59 -6.46 19.24 -1.00
CA CYS A 59 -6.37 19.75 -2.37
C CYS A 59 -6.38 18.66 -3.45
N ASN A 60 -6.49 17.40 -3.08
CA ASN A 60 -6.49 16.24 -3.97
C ASN A 60 -5.24 16.09 -4.85
N SER A 61 -4.12 16.76 -4.56
CA SER A 61 -2.88 16.56 -5.31
C SER A 61 -2.26 15.19 -5.01
N LEU A 62 -1.70 14.55 -6.05
CA LEU A 62 -0.98 13.28 -5.93
C LEU A 62 0.47 13.54 -5.47
N PHE A 63 0.99 12.63 -4.65
CA PHE A 63 2.40 12.56 -4.25
C PHE A 63 2.97 13.87 -3.67
N SER A 64 2.11 14.72 -3.12
CA SER A 64 2.48 16.00 -2.53
C SER A 64 2.61 15.95 -1.01
N LEU A 65 2.35 14.81 -0.40
CA LEU A 65 2.43 14.63 1.04
C LEU A 65 3.84 14.18 1.45
N TYR A 66 4.30 14.70 2.57
CA TYR A 66 5.55 14.28 3.22
C TYR A 66 5.38 14.31 4.74
N SER A 67 6.04 13.38 5.43
CA SER A 67 5.98 13.28 6.88
C SER A 67 7.01 14.18 7.56
N GLU A 68 6.57 14.89 8.59
CA GLU A 68 7.40 15.68 9.47
C GLU A 68 6.93 15.51 10.93
N PHE A 69 7.72 14.80 11.73
CA PHE A 69 7.38 14.43 13.10
C PHE A 69 6.03 13.70 13.21
N ASN A 70 5.03 14.35 13.78
CA ASN A 70 3.69 13.81 13.98
C ASN A 70 2.71 14.25 12.88
N CYS A 71 3.18 15.02 11.91
CA CYS A 71 2.34 15.62 10.89
C CYS A 71 2.66 15.07 9.51
N LEU A 72 1.62 14.89 8.72
CA LEU A 72 1.72 14.71 7.28
C LEU A 72 1.38 16.04 6.63
N LYS A 73 2.35 16.66 5.96
CA LYS A 73 2.22 17.99 5.35
C LYS A 73 2.10 17.87 3.84
N CYS A 74 1.33 18.78 3.24
CA CYS A 74 1.19 18.89 1.80
C CYS A 74 2.05 20.02 1.24
N SER A 75 2.98 19.70 0.34
CA SER A 75 3.82 20.70 -0.34
C SER A 75 3.05 21.58 -1.32
N ASN A 76 1.87 21.14 -1.79
CA ASN A 76 1.06 21.87 -2.77
C ASN A 76 0.13 22.91 -2.12
N CYS A 77 -0.55 22.59 -1.01
CA CYS A 77 -1.52 23.49 -0.38
C CYS A 77 -1.15 23.93 1.04
N GLY A 78 -0.03 23.46 1.59
CA GLY A 78 0.42 23.80 2.94
C GLY A 78 -0.40 23.18 4.07
N SER A 79 -1.44 22.37 3.79
CA SER A 79 -2.21 21.70 4.83
C SER A 79 -1.36 20.72 5.62
N ALA A 80 -1.64 20.60 6.92
CA ALA A 80 -1.01 19.65 7.81
C ALA A 80 -2.07 18.75 8.45
N LEU A 81 -1.76 17.47 8.56
CA LEU A 81 -2.58 16.44 9.13
C LEU A 81 -1.82 15.85 10.31
N GLU A 82 -2.36 15.93 11.50
CA GLU A 82 -1.67 15.48 12.72
C GLU A 82 -2.11 14.08 13.13
N PHE A 83 -1.15 13.28 13.56
CA PHE A 83 -1.39 11.99 14.20
C PHE A 83 -1.44 12.18 15.71
N SER A 84 -2.56 11.84 16.31
CA SER A 84 -2.70 11.86 17.75
C SER A 84 -1.88 10.75 18.44
N ILE A 85 -1.73 10.86 19.74
CA ILE A 85 -0.98 9.89 20.56
C ILE A 85 -1.66 8.51 20.61
N ASP A 86 -2.95 8.43 20.41
CA ASP A 86 -3.74 7.18 20.34
C ASP A 86 -3.76 6.56 18.93
N GLY A 87 -3.00 7.13 17.98
CA GLY A 87 -2.93 6.65 16.61
C GLY A 87 -4.09 7.05 15.72
N ALA A 88 -5.04 7.86 16.24
CA ALA A 88 -6.07 8.44 15.39
C ALA A 88 -5.45 9.50 14.50
N LEU A 89 -5.83 9.48 13.22
CA LEU A 89 -5.54 10.56 12.30
C LEU A 89 -6.46 11.74 12.65
N LEU A 90 -5.90 12.81 13.17
CA LEU A 90 -6.63 14.08 13.32
C LEU A 90 -6.69 14.78 11.95
N LEU A 91 -7.28 14.09 11.00
CA LEU A 91 -7.60 14.62 9.69
C LEU A 91 -8.93 15.34 9.79
N SER A 92 -8.87 16.67 9.85
CA SER A 92 -10.04 17.56 9.66
C SER A 92 -11.37 16.81 9.52
N ASN A 93 -12.00 16.41 10.60
CA ASN A 93 -13.36 15.89 10.76
C ASN A 93 -13.85 14.75 9.81
N LYS A 94 -13.05 14.23 8.90
CA LYS A 94 -13.51 13.29 7.86
C LYS A 94 -12.75 11.97 7.74
N LEU A 95 -11.51 11.87 8.20
CA LEU A 95 -10.68 10.68 8.04
C LEU A 95 -10.00 10.34 9.38
N ASN A 96 -10.68 9.58 10.22
CA ASN A 96 -10.17 9.23 11.56
C ASN A 96 -9.61 7.80 11.64
N THR A 97 -9.79 7.01 10.61
CA THR A 97 -9.39 5.59 10.59
C THR A 97 -8.67 5.22 9.30
N PHE A 98 -7.89 4.15 9.33
CA PHE A 98 -7.24 3.62 8.13
C PHE A 98 -8.24 3.19 7.05
N ASP A 99 -9.37 2.60 7.45
CA ASP A 99 -10.42 2.17 6.52
C ASP A 99 -11.00 3.37 5.76
N GLN A 100 -11.20 4.51 6.44
CA GLN A 100 -11.65 5.76 5.81
C GLN A 100 -10.57 6.35 4.86
N VAL A 101 -9.29 6.18 5.19
CA VAL A 101 -8.19 6.58 4.28
C VAL A 101 -8.21 5.72 3.02
N GLU A 102 -8.33 4.39 3.15
CA GLU A 102 -8.42 3.50 1.98
C GLU A 102 -9.62 3.83 1.10
N GLU A 103 -10.80 4.01 1.68
CA GLU A 103 -12.01 4.41 0.96
C GLU A 103 -11.83 5.76 0.24
N PHE A 104 -11.27 6.74 0.94
CA PHE A 104 -10.96 8.05 0.36
C PHE A 104 -10.00 7.94 -0.84
N LEU A 105 -8.93 7.17 -0.72
CA LEU A 105 -7.95 6.97 -1.79
C LEU A 105 -8.59 6.30 -3.00
N PHE A 106 -9.32 5.20 -2.77
CA PHE A 106 -10.00 4.44 -3.81
C PHE A 106 -11.03 5.28 -4.56
N ASP A 107 -11.89 6.00 -3.84
CA ASP A 107 -12.92 6.86 -4.42
C ASP A 107 -12.33 8.02 -5.24
N ASN A 108 -11.25 8.61 -4.74
CA ASN A 108 -10.59 9.70 -5.47
C ASN A 108 -9.86 9.21 -6.71
N LEU A 109 -9.22 8.04 -6.65
CA LEU A 109 -8.64 7.42 -7.83
C LEU A 109 -9.71 7.08 -8.88
N LYS A 110 -10.80 6.45 -8.47
CA LYS A 110 -11.89 6.05 -9.37
C LYS A 110 -12.56 7.23 -10.07
N LYS A 111 -12.70 8.37 -9.37
CA LYS A 111 -13.26 9.61 -9.93
C LYS A 111 -12.32 10.33 -10.89
N ARG A 112 -11.02 10.03 -10.85
CA ARG A 112 -10.06 10.66 -11.76
C ARG A 112 -10.20 10.03 -13.13
N SER A 113 -10.59 10.84 -14.12
CA SER A 113 -10.44 10.48 -15.52
C SER A 113 -8.95 10.51 -15.88
N PHE A 114 -8.27 9.38 -15.66
CA PHE A 114 -6.87 9.28 -16.03
C PHE A 114 -6.75 9.31 -17.55
N SER A 115 -6.28 10.43 -18.09
CA SER A 115 -5.66 10.39 -19.42
C SER A 115 -4.48 9.39 -19.34
N LEU A 116 -4.09 8.79 -20.46
CA LEU A 116 -2.97 7.83 -20.61
C LEU A 116 -1.60 8.37 -20.15
N LYS A 117 -1.59 9.38 -19.29
CA LYS A 117 -0.39 10.03 -18.76
C LYS A 117 0.23 9.18 -17.67
N GLU A 118 1.54 9.21 -17.63
CA GLU A 118 2.36 8.75 -16.54
C GLU A 118 1.90 9.36 -15.21
N LEU A 119 1.71 8.52 -14.20
CA LEU A 119 1.36 8.97 -12.85
C LEU A 119 2.63 9.21 -12.02
N ILE A 120 3.55 8.26 -12.06
CA ILE A 120 4.82 8.33 -11.33
C ILE A 120 5.85 7.41 -11.97
N SER A 121 7.12 7.81 -11.93
CA SER A 121 8.25 7.06 -12.45
C SER A 121 9.35 6.93 -11.41
N TYR A 122 9.88 5.74 -11.25
CA TYR A 122 10.97 5.41 -10.33
C TYR A 122 12.18 4.97 -11.13
N PRO A 123 13.23 5.80 -11.24
CA PRO A 123 14.48 5.42 -11.87
C PRO A 123 15.28 4.47 -10.96
N ASN A 124 16.26 3.78 -11.53
CA ASN A 124 17.24 2.93 -10.85
C ASN A 124 16.66 1.79 -10.00
N VAL A 125 15.49 1.28 -10.37
CA VAL A 125 14.93 0.12 -9.67
C VAL A 125 15.69 -1.16 -10.08
N SER A 126 15.72 -2.12 -9.15
CA SER A 126 16.13 -3.49 -9.41
C SER A 126 14.91 -4.35 -9.69
N ILE A 127 14.97 -5.17 -10.72
CA ILE A 127 13.92 -6.10 -11.11
C ILE A 127 14.43 -7.52 -10.93
N ILE A 128 13.70 -8.32 -10.17
CA ILE A 128 13.90 -9.75 -10.06
C ILE A 128 12.70 -10.43 -10.73
N LYS A 129 12.98 -11.20 -11.78
CA LYS A 129 11.99 -12.00 -12.49
C LYS A 129 12.13 -13.45 -12.09
N ARG A 130 11.02 -14.08 -11.63
CA ARG A 130 10.94 -15.50 -11.33
C ARG A 130 10.02 -16.20 -12.32
N VAL A 131 10.52 -17.28 -12.93
CA VAL A 131 9.77 -18.14 -13.86
C VAL A 131 10.04 -19.59 -13.45
N GLY A 132 9.06 -20.26 -12.88
CA GLY A 132 9.25 -21.55 -12.23
C GLY A 132 10.34 -21.47 -11.16
N ASN A 133 11.38 -22.31 -11.27
CA ASN A 133 12.51 -22.35 -10.32
C ASN A 133 13.70 -21.44 -10.73
N LYS A 134 13.55 -20.65 -11.80
CA LYS A 134 14.61 -19.76 -12.28
C LYS A 134 14.38 -18.33 -11.83
N GLU A 135 15.46 -17.67 -11.41
CA GLU A 135 15.47 -16.27 -10.99
C GLU A 135 16.47 -15.49 -11.83
N TYR A 136 16.05 -14.34 -12.33
CA TYR A 136 16.85 -13.40 -13.11
C TYR A 136 16.80 -12.04 -12.45
N SER A 137 17.95 -11.48 -12.10
CA SER A 137 18.06 -10.16 -11.48
C SER A 137 18.76 -9.18 -12.39
N VAL A 138 18.21 -7.98 -12.51
CA VAL A 138 18.77 -6.86 -13.28
C VAL A 138 18.53 -5.55 -12.52
N SER A 139 19.43 -4.58 -12.70
CA SER A 139 19.36 -3.26 -12.02
C SER A 139 19.45 -2.12 -13.03
N GLY A 140 19.17 -0.89 -12.58
CA GLY A 140 19.25 0.30 -13.41
C GLY A 140 18.07 0.45 -14.37
N TYR A 141 16.92 -0.12 -14.03
CA TYR A 141 15.70 0.02 -14.78
C TYR A 141 14.87 1.19 -14.26
N THR A 142 14.01 1.72 -15.11
CA THR A 142 12.97 2.67 -14.74
C THR A 142 11.64 1.92 -14.67
N PHE A 143 10.95 2.06 -13.54
CA PHE A 143 9.61 1.52 -13.33
C PHE A 143 8.61 2.67 -13.36
N THR A 144 7.68 2.66 -14.31
CA THR A 144 6.71 3.74 -14.50
C THR A 144 5.30 3.21 -14.35
N ILE A 145 4.47 3.88 -13.54
CA ILE A 145 3.08 3.53 -13.26
C ILE A 145 2.16 4.46 -14.06
N TYR A 146 1.22 3.86 -14.76
CA TYR A 146 0.09 4.50 -15.44
C TYR A 146 -1.23 4.03 -14.81
N ALA A 147 -2.33 4.59 -15.22
CA ALA A 147 -3.64 4.24 -14.67
C ALA A 147 -4.08 2.79 -14.98
N ASP A 148 -3.70 2.27 -16.13
CA ASP A 148 -4.11 0.97 -16.66
C ASP A 148 -2.98 -0.05 -16.77
N ARG A 149 -1.75 0.38 -16.61
CA ARG A 149 -0.55 -0.45 -16.81
C ARG A 149 0.63 0.05 -16.01
N PHE A 150 1.69 -0.70 -16.03
CA PHE A 150 3.03 -0.23 -15.68
C PHE A 150 4.05 -0.63 -16.74
N THR A 151 5.17 0.08 -16.78
CA THR A 151 6.26 -0.23 -17.69
C THR A 151 7.58 -0.41 -16.97
N ILE A 152 8.43 -1.25 -17.53
CA ILE A 152 9.79 -1.51 -17.06
C ILE A 152 10.71 -1.21 -18.24
N SER A 153 11.63 -0.24 -18.08
CA SER A 153 12.50 0.21 -19.18
C SER A 153 13.96 0.31 -18.72
N ASN A 154 14.89 -0.08 -19.60
CA ASN A 154 16.33 0.15 -19.43
C ASN A 154 16.88 1.20 -20.41
N GLY A 155 16.00 2.01 -21.01
CA GLY A 155 16.35 3.00 -22.00
C GLY A 155 16.50 2.47 -23.43
N LYS A 156 16.75 1.16 -23.59
CA LYS A 156 16.85 0.51 -24.91
C LYS A 156 15.58 -0.28 -25.24
N THR A 157 15.04 -0.95 -24.26
CA THR A 157 13.84 -1.78 -24.37
C THR A 157 12.85 -1.37 -23.29
N THR A 158 11.56 -1.42 -23.62
CA THR A 158 10.47 -1.15 -22.68
C THR A 158 9.47 -2.30 -22.74
N ARG A 159 9.20 -2.87 -21.58
CA ARG A 159 8.13 -3.85 -21.40
C ARG A 159 6.93 -3.15 -20.75
N SER A 160 5.77 -3.27 -21.37
CA SER A 160 4.49 -2.78 -20.84
C SER A 160 3.66 -3.97 -20.35
N ILE A 161 3.03 -3.83 -19.18
CA ILE A 161 2.19 -4.86 -18.56
C ILE A 161 0.90 -4.19 -18.11
N ASN A 162 -0.25 -4.66 -18.63
CA ASN A 162 -1.55 -4.15 -18.24
C ASN A 162 -1.91 -4.63 -16.83
N LEU A 163 -2.58 -3.79 -16.06
CA LEU A 163 -3.03 -4.16 -14.71
C LEU A 163 -4.10 -5.27 -14.74
N ALA A 164 -4.84 -5.38 -15.84
CA ALA A 164 -5.77 -6.49 -16.05
C ALA A 164 -5.09 -7.88 -16.11
N ASP A 165 -3.81 -7.93 -16.50
CA ASP A 165 -3.02 -9.18 -16.60
C ASP A 165 -2.35 -9.55 -15.25
N VAL A 166 -2.42 -8.67 -14.27
CA VAL A 166 -1.82 -8.88 -12.95
C VAL A 166 -2.76 -9.72 -12.09
N THR A 167 -2.30 -10.85 -11.57
CA THR A 167 -3.12 -11.73 -10.71
C THR A 167 -3.13 -11.24 -9.27
N ASN A 168 -1.97 -10.80 -8.76
CA ASN A 168 -1.84 -10.30 -7.39
C ASN A 168 -0.73 -9.26 -7.28
N ILE A 169 -0.85 -8.37 -6.29
CA ILE A 169 0.18 -7.38 -5.93
C ILE A 169 0.35 -7.40 -4.42
N ILE A 170 1.59 -7.58 -3.98
CA ILE A 170 1.96 -7.60 -2.56
C ILE A 170 3.04 -6.55 -2.33
N LEU A 171 2.82 -5.67 -1.37
CA LEU A 171 3.87 -4.77 -0.88
C LEU A 171 4.73 -5.55 0.13
N ASP A 172 6.00 -5.75 -0.21
CA ASP A 172 6.98 -6.38 0.65
C ASP A 172 7.98 -5.33 1.12
N TYR A 173 7.73 -4.81 2.31
CA TYR A 173 8.50 -3.71 2.85
C TYR A 173 8.31 -2.38 2.07
N LYS A 174 8.96 -1.29 2.56
CA LYS A 174 8.71 0.09 2.12
C LYS A 174 9.07 0.38 0.64
N ASN A 175 10.00 -0.38 0.09
CA ASN A 175 10.58 -0.14 -1.23
C ASN A 175 10.52 -1.33 -2.17
N THR A 176 9.78 -2.35 -1.81
CA THR A 176 9.70 -3.58 -2.60
C THR A 176 8.24 -3.94 -2.87
N ILE A 177 7.92 -4.21 -4.12
CA ILE A 177 6.62 -4.70 -4.54
C ILE A 177 6.79 -6.02 -5.30
N ILE A 178 5.92 -6.98 -5.00
CA ILE A 178 5.85 -8.28 -5.67
C ILE A 178 4.60 -8.27 -6.52
N ILE A 179 4.75 -8.55 -7.80
CA ILE A 179 3.69 -8.56 -8.81
C ILE A 179 3.61 -9.94 -9.40
N ASP A 180 2.50 -10.62 -9.16
CA ASP A 180 2.24 -11.94 -9.72
C ASP A 180 1.50 -11.79 -11.05
N LEU A 181 2.05 -12.42 -12.08
CA LEU A 181 1.46 -12.61 -13.40
C LEU A 181 1.14 -14.11 -13.59
N LYS A 182 0.43 -14.46 -14.66
CA LYS A 182 0.01 -15.83 -14.91
C LYS A 182 1.17 -16.85 -14.86
N ASP A 183 2.29 -16.51 -15.51
CA ASP A 183 3.40 -17.44 -15.73
C ASP A 183 4.71 -16.98 -15.09
N GLU A 184 4.73 -15.84 -14.44
CA GLU A 184 5.92 -15.25 -13.82
C GLU A 184 5.59 -14.36 -12.62
N GLN A 185 6.58 -14.16 -11.78
CA GLN A 185 6.55 -13.19 -10.70
C GLN A 185 7.62 -12.12 -10.94
N LEU A 186 7.26 -10.87 -10.76
CA LEU A 186 8.17 -9.74 -10.80
C LEU A 186 8.32 -9.16 -9.39
N ILE A 187 9.55 -8.98 -8.94
CA ILE A 187 9.86 -8.27 -7.70
C ILE A 187 10.56 -6.98 -8.11
N VAL A 188 9.93 -5.86 -7.85
CA VAL A 188 10.48 -4.53 -8.13
C VAL A 188 10.97 -3.95 -6.81
N ARG A 189 12.23 -3.59 -6.74
CA ARG A 189 12.85 -2.98 -5.57
C ARG A 189 13.37 -1.59 -5.93
N GLY A 190 12.81 -0.57 -5.27
CA GLY A 190 13.28 0.81 -5.37
C GLY A 190 14.50 1.09 -4.49
N GLU A 191 15.15 2.23 -4.68
CA GLU A 191 16.28 2.69 -3.87
C GLU A 191 15.81 3.38 -2.57
N HIS A 192 14.62 3.99 -2.61
CA HIS A 192 14.08 4.82 -1.54
C HIS A 192 12.66 4.38 -1.15
N LYS A 193 11.95 5.27 -0.46
CA LYS A 193 10.54 5.09 -0.12
C LYS A 193 9.68 5.35 -1.35
N GLU A 194 9.17 4.32 -1.96
CA GLU A 194 8.38 4.41 -3.18
C GLU A 194 6.87 4.33 -2.88
N ASN A 195 6.08 5.11 -3.59
CA ASN A 195 4.61 5.08 -3.45
C ASN A 195 3.98 3.91 -4.23
N PHE A 196 4.44 2.69 -4.00
CA PHE A 196 3.91 1.51 -4.68
C PHE A 196 2.47 1.17 -4.29
N TYR A 197 1.97 1.75 -3.19
CA TYR A 197 0.60 1.50 -2.72
C TYR A 197 -0.45 1.87 -3.77
N ILE A 198 -0.21 2.93 -4.55
CA ILE A 198 -1.10 3.32 -5.66
C ILE A 198 -1.33 2.20 -6.67
N LEU A 199 -0.31 1.34 -6.92
CA LEU A 199 -0.45 0.25 -7.88
C LEU A 199 -1.45 -0.81 -7.41
N ILE A 200 -1.54 -1.03 -6.10
CA ILE A 200 -2.52 -1.94 -5.49
C ILE A 200 -3.93 -1.42 -5.73
N ASP A 201 -4.16 -0.13 -5.47
CA ASP A 201 -5.48 0.48 -5.65
C ASP A 201 -5.89 0.56 -7.12
N LEU A 202 -4.96 0.90 -8.01
CA LEU A 202 -5.20 0.88 -9.46
C LEU A 202 -5.55 -0.54 -9.95
N ASN A 203 -4.87 -1.57 -9.43
CA ASN A 203 -5.18 -2.96 -9.79
C ASN A 203 -6.58 -3.38 -9.30
N LYS A 204 -7.01 -2.95 -8.11
CA LYS A 204 -8.38 -3.17 -7.61
C LYS A 204 -9.42 -2.49 -8.52
N ILE A 205 -9.15 -1.24 -8.94
CA ILE A 205 -10.04 -0.47 -9.82
C ILE A 205 -10.16 -1.12 -11.20
N ASN A 206 -9.05 -1.60 -11.77
CA ASN A 206 -9.05 -2.22 -13.10
C ASN A 206 -9.71 -3.62 -13.12
N LYS A 207 -9.99 -4.21 -11.95
CA LYS A 207 -10.69 -5.50 -11.81
C LYS A 207 -12.16 -5.35 -11.40
N SER A 208 -12.59 -4.15 -11.00
CA SER A 208 -13.97 -3.86 -10.57
C SER A 208 -14.85 -3.47 -11.77
#